data_368984c7f2851c4fa4b12d1e95a3e1c0
#
_entry.id   368984c7f2851c4fa4b12d1e95a3e1c0
#
_cell.length_a   1.000
_cell.length_b   1.000
_cell.length_c   1.000
_cell.angle_alpha   90.00
_cell.angle_beta   90.00
_cell.angle_gamma   90.00
#
_symmetry.space_group_name_H-M   'P 1'
#
loop_
_entity.id
_entity.type
_entity.pdbx_description
1 polymer ?
#
loop_
_entity_poly.entity_id
_entity_poly.type
_entity_poly.pdbx_seq_one_letter_code
_entity_poly.pdbx_strand_id
1 'polypeptide(L)'
;MAKMLYQGHGSYRFTLDDGTVVYVDPFIGNGYDLAADLILVTHEHFDHSQVNKMPHALDCEIIRAADLHPRVDAYLSTTSHGVLVTAVQACNKNHPIEKCVGFVMELDGVTFYASGDTSMTDDMRSGKLADMGIDYAVFPGDGFYNMGIDEASECAKLVAARHSIPIHLVPMSDPNDPSQLFDRAKAESFDAPGRIIVEPGETIELTLGY
;
A
#
# COMPACT_ATOMS: atom_id res chain seq x y z
N MET A 1 3.42 -6.69 -17.88
CA MET A 1 3.98 -5.96 -16.71
C MET A 1 2.84 -5.31 -15.95
N ALA A 2 2.83 -5.48 -14.66
CA ALA A 2 1.81 -4.90 -13.81
C ALA A 2 1.76 -3.38 -13.91
N LYS A 3 0.57 -2.81 -13.81
CA LYS A 3 0.33 -1.36 -13.76
C LYS A 3 -0.30 -1.00 -12.43
N MET A 4 0.17 0.09 -11.82
CA MET A 4 -0.41 0.66 -10.60
C MET A 4 -1.13 1.96 -10.95
N LEU A 5 -2.43 2.04 -10.68
CA LEU A 5 -3.20 3.28 -10.64
C LEU A 5 -3.25 3.77 -9.19
N TYR A 6 -2.73 4.95 -8.89
CA TYR A 6 -2.92 5.59 -7.58
C TYR A 6 -4.27 6.29 -7.55
N GLN A 7 -5.14 5.87 -6.64
CA GLN A 7 -6.51 6.40 -6.54
C GLN A 7 -6.58 7.61 -5.60
N GLY A 8 -5.66 7.69 -4.64
CA GLY A 8 -5.56 8.76 -3.65
C GLY A 8 -5.59 8.22 -2.22
N HIS A 9 -5.17 9.02 -1.26
CA HIS A 9 -5.05 8.64 0.15
C HIS A 9 -4.19 7.38 0.31
N GLY A 10 -4.72 6.31 0.93
CA GLY A 10 -4.09 4.99 1.03
C GLY A 10 -4.43 4.03 -0.11
N SER A 11 -5.24 4.47 -1.11
CA SER A 11 -5.89 3.57 -2.06
C SER A 11 -5.16 3.48 -3.39
N TYR A 12 -4.98 2.28 -3.93
CA TYR A 12 -4.44 2.05 -5.28
C TYR A 12 -4.91 0.71 -5.85
N ARG A 13 -4.82 0.59 -7.18
CA ARG A 13 -5.22 -0.61 -7.93
C ARG A 13 -4.09 -1.08 -8.82
N PHE A 14 -3.86 -2.38 -8.85
CA PHE A 14 -3.01 -3.03 -9.85
C PHE A 14 -3.85 -3.68 -10.95
N THR A 15 -3.29 -3.71 -12.15
CA THR A 15 -3.78 -4.52 -13.26
C THR A 15 -2.60 -5.30 -13.81
N LEU A 16 -2.70 -6.63 -13.76
CA LEU A 16 -1.64 -7.56 -14.18
C LEU A 16 -1.74 -7.86 -15.69
N ASP A 17 -0.72 -8.47 -16.26
CA ASP A 17 -0.64 -8.81 -17.68
C ASP A 17 -1.73 -9.78 -18.13
N ASP A 18 -2.17 -10.68 -17.27
CA ASP A 18 -3.25 -11.63 -17.52
C ASP A 18 -4.66 -11.02 -17.35
N GLY A 19 -4.73 -9.76 -16.92
CA GLY A 19 -5.96 -9.05 -16.67
C GLY A 19 -6.44 -9.08 -15.22
N THR A 20 -5.75 -9.79 -14.31
CA THR A 20 -6.08 -9.81 -12.87
C THR A 20 -6.06 -8.40 -12.29
N VAL A 21 -7.10 -8.06 -11.53
CA VAL A 21 -7.29 -6.74 -10.91
C VAL A 21 -7.21 -6.86 -9.39
N VAL A 22 -6.24 -6.18 -8.79
CA VAL A 22 -6.01 -6.15 -7.35
C VAL A 22 -6.23 -4.74 -6.80
N TYR A 23 -7.12 -4.59 -5.82
CA TYR A 23 -7.28 -3.33 -5.08
C TYR A 23 -6.63 -3.43 -3.71
N VAL A 24 -6.00 -2.36 -3.27
CA VAL A 24 -5.46 -2.23 -1.92
C VAL A 24 -6.08 -1.03 -1.24
N ASP A 25 -6.60 -1.24 -0.03
CA ASP A 25 -7.21 -0.24 0.84
C ASP A 25 -8.21 0.69 0.09
N PRO A 26 -9.27 0.13 -0.54
CA PRO A 26 -10.18 0.92 -1.36
C PRO A 26 -10.97 1.92 -0.51
N PHE A 27 -10.93 3.21 -0.90
CA PHE A 27 -11.65 4.28 -0.21
C PHE A 27 -12.08 5.42 -1.12
N ILE A 28 -11.13 6.14 -1.74
CA ILE A 28 -11.39 7.43 -2.40
C ILE A 28 -10.76 7.49 -3.78
N GLY A 29 -11.08 8.53 -4.54
CA GLY A 29 -10.59 8.75 -5.89
C GLY A 29 -11.41 8.04 -6.95
N ASN A 30 -10.81 7.86 -8.12
CA ASN A 30 -11.42 7.27 -9.30
C ASN A 30 -10.78 5.91 -9.64
N GLY A 31 -11.36 5.20 -10.63
CA GLY A 31 -10.79 3.95 -11.14
C GLY A 31 -11.29 2.71 -10.41
N TYR A 32 -12.52 2.77 -9.88
CA TYR A 32 -13.26 1.63 -9.30
C TYR A 32 -14.22 0.99 -10.30
N ASP A 33 -13.90 1.06 -11.58
CA ASP A 33 -14.70 0.61 -12.71
C ASP A 33 -14.42 -0.82 -13.14
N LEU A 34 -13.26 -1.37 -12.79
CA LEU A 34 -12.91 -2.76 -13.08
C LEU A 34 -13.38 -3.69 -11.96
N ALA A 35 -13.85 -4.88 -12.33
CA ALA A 35 -14.19 -5.92 -11.36
C ALA A 35 -12.93 -6.38 -10.62
N ALA A 36 -12.98 -6.43 -9.27
CA ALA A 36 -11.89 -6.93 -8.46
C ALA A 36 -11.84 -8.45 -8.52
N ASP A 37 -10.66 -9.00 -8.72
CA ASP A 37 -10.33 -10.41 -8.49
C ASP A 37 -9.80 -10.59 -7.06
N LEU A 38 -9.03 -9.62 -6.57
CA LEU A 38 -8.47 -9.62 -5.22
C LEU A 38 -8.60 -8.23 -4.59
N ILE A 39 -9.02 -8.17 -3.32
CA ILE A 39 -9.04 -6.95 -2.52
C ILE A 39 -8.21 -7.21 -1.26
N LEU A 40 -7.23 -6.36 -1.00
CA LEU A 40 -6.39 -6.40 0.18
C LEU A 40 -6.75 -5.23 1.10
N VAL A 41 -6.96 -5.53 2.38
CA VAL A 41 -7.29 -4.55 3.41
C VAL A 41 -6.25 -4.64 4.53
N THR A 42 -5.40 -3.61 4.65
CA THR A 42 -4.31 -3.57 5.63
C THR A 42 -4.83 -3.43 7.06
N HIS A 43 -5.99 -2.79 7.24
CA HIS A 43 -6.68 -2.63 8.52
C HIS A 43 -8.14 -2.14 8.32
N GLU A 44 -8.94 -2.18 9.38
CA GLU A 44 -10.41 -1.98 9.29
C GLU A 44 -10.87 -0.53 9.49
N HIS A 45 -10.00 0.48 9.36
CA HIS A 45 -10.48 1.86 9.37
C HIS A 45 -11.34 2.14 8.13
N PHE A 46 -12.31 3.04 8.28
CA PHE A 46 -13.30 3.35 7.25
C PHE A 46 -12.65 3.78 5.93
N ASP A 47 -11.55 4.50 6.01
CA ASP A 47 -10.80 5.05 4.88
C ASP A 47 -9.84 4.05 4.22
N HIS A 48 -9.91 2.75 4.58
CA HIS A 48 -9.14 1.66 3.98
C HIS A 48 -9.97 0.42 3.61
N SER A 49 -11.24 0.35 4.02
CA SER A 49 -12.02 -0.89 3.98
C SER A 49 -13.31 -0.84 3.15
N GLN A 50 -13.41 0.08 2.17
CA GLN A 50 -14.62 0.26 1.34
C GLN A 50 -14.69 -0.77 0.21
N VAL A 51 -14.68 -2.05 0.55
CA VAL A 51 -14.62 -3.19 -0.39
C VAL A 51 -15.80 -3.28 -1.37
N ASN A 52 -16.89 -2.59 -1.13
CA ASN A 52 -18.06 -2.56 -2.01
C ASN A 52 -18.02 -1.42 -3.04
N LYS A 53 -16.91 -0.69 -3.14
CA LYS A 53 -16.79 0.48 -4.01
C LYS A 53 -16.61 0.13 -5.49
N MET A 54 -16.19 -1.09 -5.79
CA MET A 54 -16.00 -1.63 -7.14
C MET A 54 -16.87 -2.87 -7.39
N PRO A 55 -17.13 -3.25 -8.64
CA PRO A 55 -17.65 -4.56 -8.97
C PRO A 55 -16.71 -5.67 -8.49
N HIS A 56 -17.24 -6.84 -8.19
CA HIS A 56 -16.46 -8.03 -7.86
C HIS A 56 -16.57 -9.07 -8.98
N ALA A 57 -15.48 -9.74 -9.33
CA ALA A 57 -15.50 -10.96 -10.09
C ALA A 57 -16.24 -12.07 -9.30
N LEU A 58 -16.68 -13.12 -9.98
CA LEU A 58 -17.45 -14.20 -9.32
C LEU A 58 -16.66 -14.93 -8.24
N ASP A 59 -15.35 -14.99 -8.41
CA ASP A 59 -14.38 -15.64 -7.51
C ASP A 59 -13.50 -14.62 -6.78
N CYS A 60 -13.95 -13.37 -6.67
CA CYS A 60 -13.22 -12.33 -5.97
C CYS A 60 -12.93 -12.72 -4.53
N GLU A 61 -11.66 -12.66 -4.15
CA GLU A 61 -11.23 -12.86 -2.78
C GLU A 61 -10.95 -11.52 -2.08
N ILE A 62 -11.30 -11.44 -0.79
CA ILE A 62 -11.00 -10.29 0.07
C ILE A 62 -10.10 -10.79 1.19
N ILE A 63 -8.85 -10.35 1.22
CA ILE A 63 -7.88 -10.69 2.26
C ILE A 63 -7.72 -9.50 3.18
N ARG A 64 -8.03 -9.69 4.45
CA ARG A 64 -7.95 -8.69 5.50
C ARG A 64 -6.75 -8.95 6.42
N ALA A 65 -6.37 -7.97 7.21
CA ALA A 65 -5.30 -8.13 8.19
C ALA A 65 -5.46 -9.40 9.04
N ALA A 66 -6.67 -9.66 9.56
CA ALA A 66 -6.92 -10.81 10.42
C ALA A 66 -6.74 -12.18 9.75
N ASP A 67 -6.85 -12.26 8.42
CA ASP A 67 -6.68 -13.51 7.67
C ASP A 67 -5.21 -13.94 7.63
N LEU A 68 -4.28 -12.98 7.56
CA LEU A 68 -2.84 -13.24 7.51
C LEU A 68 -2.08 -12.84 8.79
N HIS A 69 -2.79 -12.25 9.75
CA HIS A 69 -2.24 -11.88 11.06
C HIS A 69 -3.18 -12.30 12.19
N PRO A 70 -3.37 -13.62 12.39
CA PRO A 70 -4.33 -14.16 13.35
C PRO A 70 -3.93 -13.91 14.81
N ARG A 71 -2.70 -13.52 15.07
CA ARG A 71 -2.15 -13.15 16.38
C ARG A 71 -0.85 -12.35 16.21
N VAL A 72 -0.48 -11.59 17.22
CA VAL A 72 0.58 -10.55 17.18
C VAL A 72 1.97 -11.04 16.71
N ASP A 73 2.27 -12.29 16.89
CA ASP A 73 3.55 -12.92 16.52
C ASP A 73 3.49 -13.75 15.22
N ALA A 74 2.33 -13.76 14.54
CA ALA A 74 2.12 -14.57 13.34
C ALA A 74 1.77 -13.69 12.12
N TYR A 75 2.70 -13.63 11.18
CA TYR A 75 2.56 -13.00 9.87
C TYR A 75 2.64 -14.10 8.81
N LEU A 76 1.53 -14.35 8.12
CA LEU A 76 1.35 -15.44 7.20
C LEU A 76 1.44 -14.97 5.75
N SER A 77 1.57 -15.95 4.84
CA SER A 77 1.49 -15.72 3.40
C SER A 77 0.40 -16.58 2.80
N THR A 78 -0.20 -16.10 1.72
CA THR A 78 -1.14 -16.86 0.89
C THR A 78 -0.95 -16.50 -0.58
N THR A 79 -1.47 -17.34 -1.48
CA THR A 79 -1.52 -17.00 -2.91
C THR A 79 -2.98 -16.97 -3.34
N SER A 80 -3.38 -15.87 -3.98
CA SER A 80 -4.72 -15.65 -4.52
C SER A 80 -4.60 -15.06 -5.93
N HIS A 81 -5.34 -15.59 -6.90
CA HIS A 81 -5.31 -15.15 -8.30
C HIS A 81 -3.88 -14.98 -8.88
N GLY A 82 -2.98 -15.89 -8.52
CA GLY A 82 -1.57 -15.84 -8.96
C GLY A 82 -0.68 -14.85 -8.21
N VAL A 83 -1.23 -14.05 -7.30
CA VAL A 83 -0.50 -13.08 -6.47
C VAL A 83 -0.12 -13.71 -5.14
N LEU A 84 1.18 -13.82 -4.84
CA LEU A 84 1.67 -14.14 -3.51
C LEU A 84 1.55 -12.89 -2.64
N VAL A 85 0.87 -13.01 -1.51
CA VAL A 85 0.67 -11.94 -0.52
C VAL A 85 1.26 -12.38 0.81
N THR A 86 2.20 -11.63 1.34
CA THR A 86 2.84 -11.87 2.65
C THR A 86 2.55 -10.70 3.59
N ALA A 87 1.94 -10.98 4.74
CA ALA A 87 1.77 -9.98 5.78
C ALA A 87 3.09 -9.65 6.46
N VAL A 88 3.28 -8.38 6.82
CA VAL A 88 4.42 -7.86 7.58
C VAL A 88 3.93 -6.82 8.60
N GLN A 89 4.79 -6.42 9.52
CA GLN A 89 4.41 -5.46 10.56
C GLN A 89 3.95 -4.12 9.98
N ALA A 90 2.81 -3.62 10.50
CA ALA A 90 2.39 -2.22 10.40
C ALA A 90 1.78 -1.80 11.75
N CYS A 91 2.24 -0.72 12.32
CA CYS A 91 1.69 -0.19 13.57
C CYS A 91 2.14 1.26 13.82
N ASN A 92 1.34 1.97 14.57
CA ASN A 92 1.69 3.24 15.20
C ASN A 92 0.75 3.53 16.38
N LYS A 93 0.77 4.72 16.94
CA LYS A 93 -0.09 5.12 18.08
C LYS A 93 -1.60 5.00 17.82
N ASN A 94 -2.04 5.07 16.55
CA ASN A 94 -3.44 4.99 16.14
C ASN A 94 -3.79 3.61 15.54
N HIS A 95 -2.78 2.82 15.19
CA HIS A 95 -2.89 1.55 14.47
C HIS A 95 -2.23 0.43 15.29
N PRO A 96 -3.02 -0.28 16.13
CA PRO A 96 -2.50 -1.34 16.99
C PRO A 96 -1.89 -2.48 16.17
N ILE A 97 -0.72 -2.98 16.60
CA ILE A 97 0.01 -4.03 15.91
C ILE A 97 -0.80 -5.34 15.75
N GLU A 98 -1.78 -5.57 16.61
CA GLU A 98 -2.62 -6.77 16.56
C GLU A 98 -3.70 -6.72 15.47
N LYS A 99 -3.91 -5.55 14.83
CA LYS A 99 -5.02 -5.30 13.91
C LYS A 99 -4.59 -4.77 12.55
N CYS A 100 -3.32 -4.44 12.40
CA CYS A 100 -2.81 -3.78 11.21
C CYS A 100 -1.65 -4.58 10.62
N VAL A 101 -1.57 -4.61 9.30
CA VAL A 101 -0.46 -5.23 8.55
C VAL A 101 -0.06 -4.34 7.38
N GLY A 102 1.19 -4.46 6.96
CA GLY A 102 1.59 -4.19 5.59
C GLY A 102 1.53 -5.48 4.78
N PHE A 103 1.52 -5.37 3.46
CA PHE A 103 1.60 -6.51 2.55
C PHE A 103 2.82 -6.40 1.64
N VAL A 104 3.56 -7.48 1.50
CA VAL A 104 4.51 -7.65 0.40
C VAL A 104 3.87 -8.57 -0.63
N MET A 105 3.79 -8.12 -1.87
CA MET A 105 3.11 -8.80 -2.98
C MET A 105 4.06 -9.08 -4.12
N GLU A 106 3.88 -10.23 -4.81
CA GLU A 106 4.51 -10.51 -6.09
C GLU A 106 3.50 -10.29 -7.23
N LEU A 107 3.78 -9.32 -8.11
CA LEU A 107 2.91 -8.82 -9.17
C LEU A 107 3.66 -8.90 -10.52
N ASP A 108 3.37 -9.87 -11.38
CA ASP A 108 4.11 -10.07 -12.66
C ASP A 108 5.64 -10.11 -12.49
N GLY A 109 6.12 -10.71 -11.39
CA GLY A 109 7.54 -10.80 -11.06
C GLY A 109 8.14 -9.57 -10.37
N VAL A 110 7.35 -8.51 -10.14
CA VAL A 110 7.72 -7.33 -9.36
C VAL A 110 7.33 -7.54 -7.91
N THR A 111 8.25 -7.30 -6.99
CA THR A 111 7.96 -7.31 -5.54
C THR A 111 7.53 -5.91 -5.08
N PHE A 112 6.30 -5.80 -4.60
CA PHE A 112 5.69 -4.54 -4.16
C PHE A 112 5.39 -4.56 -2.66
N TYR A 113 5.82 -3.55 -1.92
CA TYR A 113 5.49 -3.36 -0.50
C TYR A 113 4.42 -2.27 -0.31
N ALA A 114 3.28 -2.69 0.20
CA ALA A 114 2.18 -1.88 0.69
C ALA A 114 2.32 -1.70 2.19
N SER A 115 2.77 -0.55 2.67
CA SER A 115 3.04 -0.37 4.10
C SER A 115 1.79 -0.39 4.98
N GLY A 116 0.62 -0.05 4.42
CA GLY A 116 -0.54 0.33 5.20
C GLY A 116 -0.28 1.59 6.02
N ASP A 117 -1.15 1.85 6.99
CA ASP A 117 -1.00 2.95 7.93
C ASP A 117 -0.07 2.56 9.07
N THR A 118 1.11 3.15 9.08
CA THR A 118 2.20 2.74 9.97
C THR A 118 3.13 3.90 10.34
N SER A 119 3.94 3.69 11.35
CA SER A 119 5.22 4.34 11.62
C SER A 119 6.36 3.33 11.41
N MET A 120 7.57 3.67 11.81
CA MET A 120 8.72 2.79 11.71
C MET A 120 8.54 1.51 12.54
N THR A 121 8.62 0.35 11.89
CA THR A 121 8.43 -0.97 12.51
C THR A 121 9.76 -1.69 12.79
N ASP A 122 9.71 -2.76 13.57
CA ASP A 122 10.88 -3.63 13.79
C ASP A 122 11.25 -4.41 12.53
N ASP A 123 10.30 -4.76 11.66
CA ASP A 123 10.58 -5.40 10.37
C ASP A 123 11.42 -4.46 9.46
N MET A 124 11.20 -3.14 9.53
CA MET A 124 12.05 -2.16 8.84
C MET A 124 13.44 -2.06 9.49
N ARG A 125 13.50 -1.89 10.82
CA ARG A 125 14.76 -1.71 11.56
C ARG A 125 15.69 -2.90 11.50
N SER A 126 15.14 -4.11 11.52
CA SER A 126 15.92 -5.34 11.50
C SER A 126 16.53 -5.67 10.14
N GLY A 127 16.09 -4.99 9.08
CA GLY A 127 16.47 -5.30 7.70
C GLY A 127 15.64 -6.43 7.07
N LYS A 128 14.64 -6.99 7.77
CA LYS A 128 13.80 -8.05 7.23
C LYS A 128 13.13 -7.66 5.92
N LEU A 129 12.61 -6.41 5.82
CA LEU A 129 12.01 -5.93 4.57
C LEU A 129 13.07 -5.69 3.47
N ALA A 130 14.25 -5.18 3.81
CA ALA A 130 15.34 -5.01 2.86
C ALA A 130 15.79 -6.36 2.24
N ASP A 131 15.81 -7.43 3.04
CA ASP A 131 16.18 -8.78 2.60
C ASP A 131 15.14 -9.41 1.65
N MET A 132 13.92 -8.85 1.58
CA MET A 132 12.86 -9.32 0.66
C MET A 132 13.04 -8.83 -0.78
N GLY A 133 14.00 -7.96 -1.05
CA GLY A 133 14.33 -7.51 -2.43
C GLY A 133 13.19 -6.73 -3.10
N ILE A 134 12.61 -5.77 -2.38
CA ILE A 134 11.46 -4.99 -2.81
C ILE A 134 11.81 -4.08 -3.98
N ASP A 135 11.04 -4.14 -5.08
CA ASP A 135 11.21 -3.26 -6.24
C ASP A 135 10.49 -1.92 -6.03
N TYR A 136 9.25 -1.94 -5.51
CA TYR A 136 8.44 -0.75 -5.25
C TYR A 136 7.86 -0.79 -3.84
N ALA A 137 7.86 0.36 -3.19
CA ALA A 137 7.26 0.51 -1.86
C ALA A 137 6.45 1.80 -1.76
N VAL A 138 5.32 1.77 -1.07
CA VAL A 138 4.55 2.95 -0.72
C VAL A 138 4.66 3.24 0.77
N PHE A 139 4.69 4.53 1.15
CA PHE A 139 4.80 4.98 2.53
C PHE A 139 3.82 6.12 2.83
N PRO A 140 3.04 6.06 3.93
CA PRO A 140 2.20 7.17 4.35
C PRO A 140 3.06 8.32 4.86
N GLY A 141 2.59 9.55 4.72
CA GLY A 141 3.35 10.73 5.09
C GLY A 141 2.53 11.88 5.67
N ASP A 142 1.30 11.63 6.17
CA ASP A 142 0.42 12.71 6.66
C ASP A 142 0.96 13.43 7.90
N GLY A 143 1.69 12.74 8.79
CA GLY A 143 2.28 13.29 10.00
C GLY A 143 1.27 13.54 11.14
N PHE A 144 0.04 13.09 10.99
CA PHE A 144 -1.01 13.25 11.99
C PHE A 144 -1.55 11.90 12.49
N TYR A 145 -2.04 11.08 11.57
CA TYR A 145 -2.49 9.70 11.85
C TYR A 145 -1.35 8.70 11.74
N ASN A 146 -0.43 8.97 10.83
CA ASN A 146 0.73 8.15 10.49
C ASN A 146 2.05 8.88 10.75
N MET A 147 3.15 8.29 10.31
CA MET A 147 4.47 8.92 10.28
C MET A 147 4.45 10.22 9.47
N GLY A 148 5.29 11.17 9.83
CA GLY A 148 5.57 12.33 9.02
C GLY A 148 6.51 12.01 7.86
N ILE A 149 6.64 12.94 6.90
CA ILE A 149 7.41 12.72 5.67
C ILE A 149 8.91 12.45 5.94
N ASP A 150 9.47 13.01 7.00
CA ASP A 150 10.86 12.77 7.38
C ASP A 150 11.05 11.32 7.88
N GLU A 151 10.15 10.84 8.74
CA GLU A 151 10.17 9.44 9.21
C GLU A 151 9.89 8.47 8.05
N ALA A 152 8.97 8.82 7.13
CA ALA A 152 8.71 8.03 5.93
C ALA A 152 9.97 7.92 5.06
N SER A 153 10.75 9.01 4.95
CA SER A 153 12.02 9.02 4.23
C SER A 153 13.07 8.10 4.89
N GLU A 154 13.13 8.08 6.22
CA GLU A 154 13.98 7.15 6.97
C GLU A 154 13.54 5.69 6.77
N CYS A 155 12.23 5.42 6.85
CA CYS A 155 11.67 4.09 6.61
C CYS A 155 11.99 3.60 5.19
N ALA A 156 11.86 4.45 4.19
CA ALA A 156 12.18 4.10 2.80
C ALA A 156 13.65 3.71 2.62
N LYS A 157 14.57 4.41 3.30
CA LYS A 157 16.01 4.07 3.32
C LYS A 157 16.27 2.72 3.99
N LEU A 158 15.54 2.39 5.06
CA LEU A 158 15.66 1.11 5.76
C LEU A 158 15.09 -0.06 4.95
N VAL A 159 13.94 0.14 4.30
CA VAL A 159 13.30 -0.86 3.42
C VAL A 159 14.14 -1.09 2.16
N ALA A 160 14.88 -0.09 1.73
CA ALA A 160 15.81 -0.15 0.60
C ALA A 160 15.16 -0.63 -0.71
N ALA A 161 13.87 -0.32 -0.93
CA ALA A 161 13.19 -0.58 -2.18
C ALA A 161 13.88 0.20 -3.33
N ARG A 162 13.86 -0.36 -4.55
CA ARG A 162 14.41 0.33 -5.72
C ARG A 162 13.67 1.62 -6.02
N HIS A 163 12.34 1.62 -5.80
CA HIS A 163 11.47 2.76 -5.98
C HIS A 163 10.57 2.96 -4.76
N SER A 164 10.50 4.18 -4.26
CA SER A 164 9.67 4.55 -3.11
C SER A 164 8.70 5.65 -3.49
N ILE A 165 7.43 5.47 -3.11
CA ILE A 165 6.31 6.34 -3.49
C ILE A 165 5.64 6.86 -2.21
N PRO A 166 5.65 8.17 -1.96
CA PRO A 166 4.91 8.74 -0.84
C PRO A 166 3.42 8.80 -1.17
N ILE A 167 2.58 8.29 -0.27
CA ILE A 167 1.12 8.29 -0.34
C ILE A 167 0.51 8.82 0.95
N HIS A 168 -0.81 8.91 1.06
CA HIS A 168 -1.49 9.31 2.29
C HIS A 168 -0.84 10.55 2.93
N LEU A 169 -0.69 11.62 2.14
CA LEU A 169 0.12 12.78 2.52
C LEU A 169 -0.65 13.83 3.31
N VAL A 170 -1.98 13.72 3.34
CA VAL A 170 -2.88 14.69 3.98
C VAL A 170 -3.78 13.95 4.96
N PRO A 171 -3.89 14.45 6.22
CA PRO A 171 -4.93 13.98 7.13
C PRO A 171 -6.30 14.34 6.54
N MET A 172 -7.11 13.33 6.21
CA MET A 172 -8.41 13.57 5.58
C MET A 172 -9.50 13.78 6.63
N SER A 173 -10.27 14.84 6.47
CA SER A 173 -11.46 15.14 7.26
C SER A 173 -12.74 15.19 6.42
N ASP A 174 -12.63 15.47 5.12
CA ASP A 174 -13.74 15.48 4.17
C ASP A 174 -13.37 14.68 2.90
N PRO A 175 -13.97 13.49 2.69
CA PRO A 175 -13.70 12.68 1.52
C PRO A 175 -14.19 13.28 0.19
N ASN A 176 -14.98 14.35 0.23
CA ASN A 176 -15.45 15.06 -0.97
C ASN A 176 -14.56 16.25 -1.35
N ASP A 177 -13.56 16.57 -0.54
CA ASP A 177 -12.61 17.64 -0.83
C ASP A 177 -11.39 17.10 -1.60
N PRO A 178 -11.28 17.34 -2.92
CA PRO A 178 -10.17 16.85 -3.71
C PRO A 178 -8.81 17.43 -3.28
N SER A 179 -8.78 18.56 -2.57
CA SER A 179 -7.52 19.12 -2.06
C SER A 179 -6.92 18.30 -0.93
N GLN A 180 -7.70 17.40 -0.30
CA GLN A 180 -7.26 16.49 0.76
C GLN A 180 -6.77 15.13 0.22
N LEU A 181 -6.73 14.94 -1.10
CA LEU A 181 -6.27 13.68 -1.70
C LEU A 181 -4.76 13.60 -1.79
N PHE A 182 -4.07 14.74 -1.95
CA PHE A 182 -2.64 14.78 -2.22
C PHE A 182 -2.03 16.12 -1.84
N ASP A 183 -0.79 16.10 -1.33
CA ASP A 183 0.04 17.27 -1.08
C ASP A 183 1.33 17.15 -1.89
N ARG A 184 1.41 17.86 -3.01
CA ARG A 184 2.54 17.85 -3.93
C ARG A 184 3.84 18.31 -3.27
N ALA A 185 3.78 19.38 -2.46
CA ALA A 185 4.96 19.93 -1.81
C ALA A 185 5.53 18.93 -0.79
N LYS A 186 4.65 18.24 -0.05
CA LYS A 186 5.05 17.18 0.88
C LYS A 186 5.63 15.98 0.12
N ALA A 187 5.04 15.56 -1.00
CA ALA A 187 5.60 14.50 -1.84
C ALA A 187 7.01 14.85 -2.35
N GLU A 188 7.23 16.11 -2.74
CA GLU A 188 8.55 16.60 -3.19
C GLU A 188 9.58 16.65 -2.07
N SER A 189 9.18 16.74 -0.80
CA SER A 189 10.08 16.70 0.35
C SER A 189 10.45 15.28 0.80
N PHE A 190 9.80 14.23 0.27
CA PHE A 190 10.13 12.85 0.56
C PHE A 190 11.52 12.50 0.02
N ASP A 191 12.50 12.29 0.90
CA ASP A 191 13.91 12.04 0.56
C ASP A 191 14.22 10.53 0.60
N ALA A 192 13.94 9.84 -0.51
CA ALA A 192 14.18 8.41 -0.65
C ALA A 192 14.88 8.07 -1.96
N PRO A 193 15.78 7.07 -1.98
CA PRO A 193 16.35 6.53 -3.21
C PRO A 193 15.24 6.05 -4.17
N GLY A 194 15.38 6.34 -5.46
CA GLY A 194 14.40 5.92 -6.45
C GLY A 194 13.00 6.50 -6.26
N ARG A 195 12.87 7.66 -5.58
CA ARG A 195 11.59 8.32 -5.37
C ARG A 195 10.82 8.49 -6.68
N ILE A 196 9.56 8.06 -6.66
CA ILE A 196 8.57 8.35 -7.70
C ILE A 196 7.41 9.11 -7.05
N ILE A 197 6.98 10.21 -7.65
CA ILE A 197 5.78 10.94 -7.25
C ILE A 197 4.68 10.56 -8.22
N VAL A 198 3.58 10.01 -7.69
CA VAL A 198 2.39 9.62 -8.45
C VAL A 198 1.21 10.39 -7.88
N GLU A 199 0.51 11.15 -8.71
CA GLU A 199 -0.68 11.89 -8.28
C GLU A 199 -1.96 11.04 -8.39
N PRO A 200 -3.01 11.33 -7.62
CA PRO A 200 -4.27 10.63 -7.74
C PRO A 200 -4.82 10.65 -9.17
N GLY A 201 -5.16 9.48 -9.71
CA GLY A 201 -5.59 9.27 -11.09
C GLY A 201 -4.47 8.93 -12.06
N GLU A 202 -3.21 9.01 -11.66
CA GLU A 202 -2.08 8.62 -12.51
C GLU A 202 -1.83 7.11 -12.44
N THR A 203 -1.38 6.56 -13.57
CA THR A 203 -0.99 5.15 -13.70
C THR A 203 0.50 5.06 -14.05
N ILE A 204 1.23 4.21 -13.33
CA ILE A 204 2.61 3.87 -13.66
C ILE A 204 2.74 2.39 -14.04
N GLU A 205 3.67 2.07 -14.92
CA GLU A 205 4.09 0.69 -15.19
C GLU A 205 5.15 0.27 -14.18
N LEU A 206 4.96 -0.91 -13.58
CA LEU A 206 5.92 -1.50 -12.67
C LEU A 206 6.93 -2.32 -13.47
N THR A 207 8.16 -1.85 -13.55
CA THR A 207 9.22 -2.49 -14.33
C THR A 207 10.28 -3.11 -13.43
N LEU A 208 10.77 -4.28 -13.80
CA LEU A 208 12.00 -4.82 -13.20
C LEU A 208 13.15 -3.92 -13.65
N GLY A 209 13.81 -3.26 -12.73
CA GLY A 209 15.04 -2.54 -13.03
C GLY A 209 16.15 -3.53 -13.44
N TYR A 210 16.69 -3.37 -14.62
CA TYR A 210 17.90 -4.03 -15.05
C TYR A 210 19.14 -3.29 -14.53
#